data_9230f637d44b6e589175b0b4487421ed
#
_entry.id   9230f637d44b6e589175b0b4487421ed
#
_cell.length_a   1.000
_cell.length_b   1.000
_cell.length_c   1.000
_cell.angle_alpha   90.00
_cell.angle_beta   90.00
_cell.angle_gamma   90.00
#
_symmetry.space_group_name_H-M   'P 1'
#
loop_
_entity.id
_entity.type
_entity.pdbx_description
1 polymer ?
#
loop_
_entity_poly.entity_id
_entity_poly.type
_entity_poly.pdbx_seq_one_letter_code
_entity_poly.pdbx_strand_id
1 'polypeptide(L)'
;MCMDYEGTDWAPYFNEQGIAYFVLRYRMPKGDRNIPMDDAKHAITTVRDSANVWNINPYDVGIMGFSAGGHLASTIATHTDFDARPNFQILFYPVISMDQKITHKGSCVNFLGEEGQKDAELVKKYSNDKQIVTHLTPPAILFMADDDGTVPVLTNGVAYYTSLRRNCVNAAMHIYPYGGHGWRPKDFPFYDDMLQSLTKWLKALPSHKQDAVRVACIGNSITYGSGIDKRDKQGYPAQLQNMLGSGYHVRNFGLGARTMLSTGDHPYMNEYMWKDCKDFNPNIAIIKLGTNDSKTANWNAAQYEKDMQQMIDELKALPSHPRILIGYPAKAWKEQWTIREEVITGEIIPIIDRVAKKNKLEVIDFHTPTSSSAELYVSDMIHPNAKGAKVLAETAKAVILGL
;
A
#
# COMPACT_ATOMS: atom_id res chain seq x y z
N MET A 1 22.07 -1.28 -23.31
CA MET A 1 21.53 -1.25 -21.94
C MET A 1 22.29 -0.14 -21.23
N CYS A 2 21.60 0.88 -20.74
CA CYS A 2 22.21 2.09 -20.18
C CYS A 2 22.58 1.85 -18.70
N MET A 3 23.63 1.07 -18.47
CA MET A 3 24.05 0.69 -17.12
C MET A 3 24.86 1.78 -16.40
N ASP A 4 25.32 2.78 -17.14
CA ASP A 4 26.06 3.94 -16.68
C ASP A 4 25.08 5.05 -16.21
N TYR A 5 24.62 5.92 -17.10
CA TYR A 5 23.83 7.10 -16.75
C TYR A 5 22.39 6.83 -16.23
N GLU A 6 21.80 5.66 -16.53
CA GLU A 6 20.57 5.17 -15.92
C GLU A 6 20.82 4.13 -14.80
N GLY A 7 22.05 3.94 -14.40
CA GLY A 7 22.48 2.93 -13.42
C GLY A 7 23.53 3.47 -12.45
N THR A 8 24.81 3.13 -12.70
CA THR A 8 25.88 3.36 -11.74
C THR A 8 26.15 4.83 -11.41
N ASP A 9 25.89 5.75 -12.33
CA ASP A 9 26.12 7.19 -12.13
C ASP A 9 25.26 7.81 -11.03
N TRP A 10 24.19 7.11 -10.61
CA TRP A 10 23.32 7.54 -9.50
C TRP A 10 23.83 7.12 -8.12
N ALA A 11 24.77 6.18 -8.05
CA ALA A 11 25.26 5.67 -6.77
C ALA A 11 25.84 6.76 -5.85
N PRO A 12 26.69 7.72 -6.32
CA PRO A 12 27.20 8.78 -5.46
C PRO A 12 26.08 9.61 -4.82
N TYR A 13 25.07 10.01 -5.62
CA TYR A 13 23.95 10.81 -5.10
C TYR A 13 23.19 10.10 -3.99
N PHE A 14 22.85 8.82 -4.14
CA PHE A 14 22.13 8.07 -3.10
C PHE A 14 23.01 7.79 -1.88
N ASN A 15 24.28 7.46 -2.08
CA ASN A 15 25.21 7.20 -0.98
C ASN A 15 25.42 8.45 -0.10
N GLU A 16 25.49 9.64 -0.71
CA GLU A 16 25.53 10.92 0.02
C GLU A 16 24.27 11.18 0.86
N GLN A 17 23.13 10.58 0.48
CA GLN A 17 21.89 10.62 1.25
C GLN A 17 21.80 9.51 2.32
N GLY A 18 22.85 8.68 2.47
CA GLY A 18 22.84 7.52 3.38
C GLY A 18 21.98 6.35 2.87
N ILE A 19 21.74 6.28 1.56
CA ILE A 19 20.93 5.24 0.93
C ILE A 19 21.86 4.27 0.20
N ALA A 20 21.79 2.99 0.53
CA ALA A 20 22.46 1.94 -0.24
C ALA A 20 21.84 1.83 -1.64
N TYR A 21 22.68 1.73 -2.66
CA TYR A 21 22.22 1.71 -4.05
C TYR A 21 22.72 0.45 -4.76
N PHE A 22 21.78 -0.27 -5.38
CA PHE A 22 22.05 -1.51 -6.11
C PHE A 22 21.61 -1.37 -7.56
N VAL A 23 22.44 -1.82 -8.49
CA VAL A 23 22.12 -1.78 -9.92
C VAL A 23 21.81 -3.19 -10.42
N LEU A 24 20.56 -3.39 -10.84
CA LEU A 24 20.12 -4.65 -11.41
C LEU A 24 20.35 -4.70 -12.92
N ARG A 25 21.19 -5.62 -13.36
CA ARG A 25 21.30 -6.00 -14.77
C ARG A 25 20.32 -7.14 -15.06
N TYR A 26 19.06 -6.79 -15.30
CA TYR A 26 18.03 -7.77 -15.62
C TYR A 26 18.14 -8.31 -17.05
N ARG A 27 17.69 -9.54 -17.25
CA ARG A 27 17.62 -10.18 -18.56
C ARG A 27 16.51 -9.54 -19.42
N MET A 28 16.77 -9.39 -20.72
CA MET A 28 15.79 -8.86 -21.66
C MET A 28 14.61 -9.85 -21.82
N PRO A 29 13.35 -9.37 -21.88
CA PRO A 29 12.18 -10.22 -21.91
C PRO A 29 12.08 -11.06 -23.19
N LYS A 30 12.41 -10.51 -24.36
CA LYS A 30 12.29 -11.18 -25.67
C LYS A 30 10.90 -11.82 -25.88
N GLY A 31 9.84 -11.15 -25.42
CA GLY A 31 8.47 -11.64 -25.47
C GLY A 31 8.02 -12.41 -24.22
N ASP A 32 8.92 -12.82 -23.34
CA ASP A 32 8.57 -13.41 -22.04
C ASP A 32 8.81 -12.43 -20.90
N ARG A 33 7.76 -11.77 -20.49
CA ARG A 33 7.71 -10.78 -19.41
C ARG A 33 8.12 -11.31 -18.05
N ASN A 34 8.00 -12.64 -17.81
CA ASN A 34 8.36 -13.23 -16.54
C ASN A 34 9.86 -13.13 -16.28
N ILE A 35 10.68 -13.21 -17.33
CA ILE A 35 12.15 -13.15 -17.21
C ILE A 35 12.62 -11.90 -16.44
N PRO A 36 12.36 -10.65 -16.89
CA PRO A 36 12.77 -9.46 -16.16
C PRO A 36 12.02 -9.27 -14.84
N MET A 37 10.75 -9.70 -14.75
CA MET A 37 9.99 -9.63 -13.51
C MET A 37 10.58 -10.53 -12.43
N ASP A 38 10.99 -11.74 -12.75
CA ASP A 38 11.60 -12.66 -11.80
C ASP A 38 12.98 -12.18 -11.35
N ASP A 39 13.78 -11.61 -12.27
CA ASP A 39 15.05 -10.97 -11.93
C ASP A 39 14.86 -9.81 -10.95
N ALA A 40 13.86 -8.95 -11.17
CA ALA A 40 13.60 -7.81 -10.30
C ALA A 40 13.01 -8.22 -8.94
N LYS A 41 12.13 -9.22 -8.90
CA LYS A 41 11.64 -9.80 -7.65
C LYS A 41 12.78 -10.40 -6.83
N HIS A 42 13.62 -11.21 -7.48
CA HIS A 42 14.77 -11.83 -6.84
C HIS A 42 15.76 -10.79 -6.29
N ALA A 43 15.99 -9.70 -7.02
CA ALA A 43 16.85 -8.62 -6.54
C ALA A 43 16.29 -7.98 -5.23
N ILE A 44 14.98 -7.67 -5.17
CA ILE A 44 14.36 -7.08 -3.97
C ILE A 44 14.43 -8.06 -2.79
N THR A 45 14.10 -9.34 -3.00
CA THR A 45 14.15 -10.35 -1.93
C THR A 45 15.59 -10.57 -1.46
N THR A 46 16.57 -10.62 -2.36
CA THR A 46 18.00 -10.71 -2.00
C THR A 46 18.45 -9.53 -1.14
N VAL A 47 18.03 -8.31 -1.48
CA VAL A 47 18.36 -7.10 -0.69
C VAL A 47 17.73 -7.20 0.70
N ARG A 48 16.51 -7.66 0.81
CA ARG A 48 15.82 -7.84 2.10
C ARG A 48 16.42 -8.94 2.96
N ASP A 49 16.72 -10.09 2.36
CA ASP A 49 17.34 -11.23 3.05
C ASP A 49 18.76 -10.90 3.55
N SER A 50 19.46 -10.02 2.83
CA SER A 50 20.81 -9.57 3.18
C SER A 50 20.82 -8.30 4.06
N ALA A 51 19.67 -7.81 4.50
CA ALA A 51 19.52 -6.53 5.19
C ALA A 51 20.42 -6.40 6.43
N ASN A 52 20.53 -7.45 7.23
CA ASN A 52 21.40 -7.46 8.42
C ASN A 52 22.89 -7.41 8.04
N VAL A 53 23.30 -8.07 6.95
CA VAL A 53 24.70 -8.09 6.48
C VAL A 53 25.09 -6.72 5.93
N TRP A 54 24.18 -6.06 5.22
CA TRP A 54 24.43 -4.76 4.59
C TRP A 54 24.00 -3.56 5.44
N ASN A 55 23.51 -3.81 6.65
CA ASN A 55 23.04 -2.78 7.60
C ASN A 55 22.02 -1.83 6.96
N ILE A 56 21.02 -2.40 6.30
CA ILE A 56 19.90 -1.67 5.67
C ILE A 56 18.56 -2.06 6.30
N ASN A 57 17.56 -1.20 6.15
CA ASN A 57 16.21 -1.51 6.61
C ASN A 57 15.46 -2.32 5.53
N PRO A 58 15.06 -3.58 5.78
CA PRO A 58 14.34 -4.40 4.81
C PRO A 58 12.93 -3.87 4.48
N TYR A 59 12.40 -2.96 5.30
CA TYR A 59 11.08 -2.36 5.11
C TYR A 59 11.11 -0.99 4.43
N ASP A 60 12.31 -0.51 4.00
CA ASP A 60 12.49 0.76 3.28
C ASP A 60 13.28 0.53 1.96
N VAL A 61 12.99 -0.56 1.27
CA VAL A 61 13.62 -0.92 -0.02
C VAL A 61 12.82 -0.35 -1.17
N GLY A 62 13.37 0.62 -1.89
CA GLY A 62 12.76 1.23 -3.07
C GLY A 62 13.16 0.58 -4.38
N ILE A 63 12.42 0.91 -5.44
CA ILE A 63 12.77 0.57 -6.82
C ILE A 63 12.86 1.84 -7.66
N MET A 64 13.86 1.91 -8.54
CA MET A 64 14.06 3.01 -9.48
C MET A 64 14.13 2.47 -10.89
N GLY A 65 13.51 3.18 -11.85
CA GLY A 65 13.53 2.74 -13.23
C GLY A 65 13.35 3.87 -14.23
N PHE A 66 13.94 3.69 -15.41
CA PHE A 66 13.99 4.65 -16.51
C PHE A 66 13.33 4.03 -17.74
N SER A 67 12.51 4.78 -18.46
CA SER A 67 11.92 4.34 -19.74
C SER A 67 11.26 2.94 -19.62
N ALA A 68 11.71 1.96 -20.37
CA ALA A 68 11.28 0.56 -20.26
C ALA A 68 11.61 -0.05 -18.88
N GLY A 69 12.71 0.35 -18.23
CA GLY A 69 13.02 0.00 -16.84
C GLY A 69 12.03 0.64 -15.85
N GLY A 70 11.47 1.80 -16.18
CA GLY A 70 10.35 2.42 -15.45
C GLY A 70 9.06 1.60 -15.55
N HIS A 71 8.82 0.96 -16.71
CA HIS A 71 7.73 -0.01 -16.85
C HIS A 71 7.95 -1.22 -15.93
N LEU A 72 9.14 -1.82 -15.96
CA LEU A 72 9.46 -2.95 -15.08
C LEU A 72 9.31 -2.55 -13.60
N ALA A 73 9.86 -1.40 -13.20
CA ALA A 73 9.75 -0.91 -11.82
C ALA A 73 8.29 -0.73 -11.37
N SER A 74 7.45 -0.07 -12.18
CA SER A 74 6.03 0.10 -11.88
C SER A 74 5.25 -1.22 -11.96
N THR A 75 5.66 -2.18 -12.81
CA THR A 75 5.08 -3.53 -12.83
C THR A 75 5.36 -4.28 -11.52
N ILE A 76 6.60 -4.24 -11.03
CA ILE A 76 6.95 -4.84 -9.74
C ILE A 76 6.15 -4.18 -8.60
N ALA A 77 5.97 -2.86 -8.64
CA ALA A 77 5.20 -2.12 -7.65
C ALA A 77 3.71 -2.48 -7.61
N THR A 78 3.14 -2.95 -8.74
CA THR A 78 1.69 -3.18 -8.88
C THR A 78 1.28 -4.66 -9.00
N HIS A 79 2.21 -5.57 -9.32
CA HIS A 79 1.89 -6.97 -9.63
C HIS A 79 2.54 -7.98 -8.69
N THR A 80 3.33 -7.54 -7.71
CA THR A 80 4.03 -8.48 -6.83
C THR A 80 3.37 -8.62 -5.47
N ASP A 81 3.57 -9.77 -4.85
CA ASP A 81 3.23 -10.03 -3.46
C ASP A 81 4.13 -9.22 -2.52
N PHE A 82 3.79 -9.23 -1.25
CA PHE A 82 4.43 -8.42 -0.20
C PHE A 82 5.96 -8.53 -0.21
N ASP A 83 6.51 -9.75 -0.33
CA ASP A 83 7.96 -10.01 -0.22
C ASP A 83 8.79 -9.30 -1.29
N ALA A 84 8.26 -9.21 -2.51
CA ALA A 84 8.93 -8.57 -3.63
C ALA A 84 8.38 -7.17 -3.97
N ARG A 85 7.33 -6.69 -3.26
CA ARG A 85 6.78 -5.36 -3.50
C ARG A 85 7.69 -4.30 -2.87
N PRO A 86 8.19 -3.32 -3.64
CA PRO A 86 9.02 -2.24 -3.10
C PRO A 86 8.24 -1.36 -2.11
N ASN A 87 8.95 -0.59 -1.30
CA ASN A 87 8.34 0.34 -0.35
C ASN A 87 8.09 1.73 -0.96
N PHE A 88 8.81 2.07 -2.03
CA PHE A 88 8.60 3.28 -2.84
C PHE A 88 9.14 3.09 -4.26
N GLN A 89 8.75 3.96 -5.17
CA GLN A 89 9.18 3.90 -6.57
C GLN A 89 9.61 5.28 -7.09
N ILE A 90 10.73 5.32 -7.82
CA ILE A 90 11.29 6.51 -8.49
C ILE A 90 11.29 6.22 -9.98
N LEU A 91 10.55 6.98 -10.76
CA LEU A 91 10.30 6.69 -12.17
C LEU A 91 10.73 7.87 -13.04
N PHE A 92 11.64 7.63 -13.99
CA PHE A 92 12.09 8.61 -14.95
C PHE A 92 11.52 8.29 -16.33
N TYR A 93 10.82 9.25 -16.94
CA TYR A 93 10.18 9.10 -18.25
C TYR A 93 9.63 7.70 -18.52
N PRO A 94 8.83 7.15 -17.57
CA PRO A 94 8.50 5.72 -17.58
C PRO A 94 7.54 5.38 -18.70
N VAL A 95 7.78 4.24 -19.36
CA VAL A 95 6.71 3.53 -20.06
C VAL A 95 5.74 2.99 -19.01
N ILE A 96 4.45 3.17 -19.21
CA ILE A 96 3.38 2.71 -18.31
C ILE A 96 2.34 1.89 -19.05
N SER A 97 1.84 2.42 -20.16
CA SER A 97 0.84 1.74 -20.99
C SER A 97 1.50 0.67 -21.86
N MET A 98 0.78 -0.43 -22.08
CA MET A 98 1.11 -1.44 -23.08
C MET A 98 0.21 -1.35 -24.32
N ASP A 99 -0.65 -0.32 -24.43
CA ASP A 99 -1.40 -0.06 -25.64
C ASP A 99 -0.51 0.62 -26.69
N GLN A 100 -0.25 -0.07 -27.79
CA GLN A 100 0.63 0.40 -28.86
C GLN A 100 0.23 1.73 -29.52
N LYS A 101 -1.02 2.14 -29.38
CA LYS A 101 -1.51 3.42 -29.94
C LYS A 101 -1.02 4.62 -29.15
N ILE A 102 -0.64 4.41 -27.88
CA ILE A 102 -0.39 5.49 -26.92
C ILE A 102 0.90 5.29 -26.10
N THR A 103 1.73 4.28 -26.44
CA THR A 103 2.99 3.98 -25.75
C THR A 103 4.16 3.76 -26.70
N HIS A 104 5.35 3.51 -26.15
CA HIS A 104 6.52 3.08 -26.91
C HIS A 104 6.35 1.64 -27.40
N LYS A 105 6.11 1.46 -28.71
CA LYS A 105 5.82 0.18 -29.34
C LYS A 105 6.87 -0.90 -29.07
N GLY A 106 8.16 -0.54 -29.13
CA GLY A 106 9.26 -1.46 -28.89
C GLY A 106 9.23 -2.06 -27.49
N SER A 107 8.87 -1.29 -26.46
CA SER A 107 8.71 -1.79 -25.10
C SER A 107 7.54 -2.77 -25.00
N CYS A 108 6.41 -2.46 -25.63
CA CYS A 108 5.24 -3.33 -25.66
C CYS A 108 5.56 -4.69 -26.30
N VAL A 109 6.14 -4.70 -27.51
CA VAL A 109 6.51 -5.93 -28.24
C VAL A 109 7.54 -6.76 -27.45
N ASN A 110 8.58 -6.12 -26.93
CA ASN A 110 9.60 -6.83 -26.17
C ASN A 110 9.04 -7.46 -24.88
N PHE A 111 8.13 -6.78 -24.20
CA PHE A 111 7.59 -7.24 -22.91
C PHE A 111 6.49 -8.27 -23.06
N LEU A 112 5.52 -8.03 -23.97
CA LEU A 112 4.36 -8.91 -24.16
C LEU A 112 4.56 -9.99 -25.22
N GLY A 113 5.50 -9.80 -26.13
CA GLY A 113 5.70 -10.65 -27.32
C GLY A 113 4.73 -10.31 -28.46
N GLU A 114 4.98 -10.88 -29.63
CA GLU A 114 4.20 -10.61 -30.85
C GLU A 114 2.72 -11.00 -30.73
N GLU A 115 2.41 -12.05 -29.99
CA GLU A 115 1.03 -12.47 -29.77
C GLU A 115 0.42 -11.79 -28.55
N GLY A 116 1.15 -11.63 -27.45
CA GLY A 116 0.64 -11.02 -26.24
C GLY A 116 0.23 -9.56 -26.39
N GLN A 117 0.89 -8.81 -27.29
CA GLN A 117 0.51 -7.43 -27.59
C GLN A 117 -0.87 -7.28 -28.30
N LYS A 118 -1.42 -8.38 -28.85
CA LYS A 118 -2.74 -8.44 -29.49
C LYS A 118 -3.84 -8.84 -28.51
N ASP A 119 -3.47 -9.37 -27.35
CA ASP A 119 -4.40 -9.76 -26.28
C ASP A 119 -4.76 -8.53 -25.43
N ALA A 120 -6.01 -8.08 -25.58
CA ALA A 120 -6.51 -6.89 -24.90
C ALA A 120 -6.47 -7.01 -23.37
N GLU A 121 -6.73 -8.20 -22.80
CA GLU A 121 -6.66 -8.41 -21.35
C GLU A 121 -5.21 -8.38 -20.86
N LEU A 122 -4.28 -8.92 -21.63
CA LEU A 122 -2.87 -8.87 -21.29
C LEU A 122 -2.29 -7.45 -21.38
N VAL A 123 -2.65 -6.71 -22.45
CA VAL A 123 -2.33 -5.30 -22.61
C VAL A 123 -2.87 -4.48 -21.43
N LYS A 124 -4.13 -4.68 -21.06
CA LYS A 124 -4.75 -4.03 -19.90
C LYS A 124 -4.06 -4.41 -18.60
N LYS A 125 -3.76 -5.69 -18.41
CA LYS A 125 -3.09 -6.21 -17.19
C LYS A 125 -1.73 -5.58 -16.97
N TYR A 126 -0.95 -5.36 -18.03
CA TYR A 126 0.39 -4.80 -17.92
C TYR A 126 0.48 -3.31 -18.28
N SER A 127 -0.66 -2.65 -18.47
CA SER A 127 -0.76 -1.19 -18.42
C SER A 127 -0.91 -0.78 -16.95
N ASN A 128 0.19 -0.36 -16.33
CA ASN A 128 0.30 -0.26 -14.87
C ASN A 128 -0.62 0.80 -14.24
N ASP A 129 -1.07 1.79 -15.02
CA ASP A 129 -2.11 2.74 -14.62
C ASP A 129 -3.49 2.08 -14.37
N LYS A 130 -3.72 0.88 -14.91
CA LYS A 130 -4.94 0.08 -14.70
C LYS A 130 -4.85 -0.88 -13.50
N GLN A 131 -3.67 -1.01 -12.90
CA GLN A 131 -3.37 -2.02 -11.87
C GLN A 131 -3.13 -1.40 -10.48
N ILE A 132 -3.46 -0.14 -10.30
CA ILE A 132 -3.27 0.51 -9.01
C ILE A 132 -4.22 -0.10 -7.98
N VAL A 133 -3.64 -0.71 -6.98
CA VAL A 133 -4.35 -1.18 -5.80
C VAL A 133 -4.05 -0.23 -4.66
N THR A 134 -5.08 0.44 -4.18
CA THR A 134 -5.03 1.31 -3.01
C THR A 134 -4.16 0.71 -1.90
N HIS A 135 -3.43 1.53 -1.20
CA HIS A 135 -2.60 1.24 -0.02
C HIS A 135 -1.63 0.02 -0.13
N LEU A 136 -1.70 -0.75 -1.22
CA LEU A 136 -0.69 -1.77 -1.54
C LEU A 136 0.36 -1.21 -2.51
N THR A 137 -0.08 -0.46 -3.53
CA THR A 137 0.85 0.19 -4.46
C THR A 137 1.69 1.23 -3.70
N PRO A 138 3.01 1.13 -3.74
CA PRO A 138 3.88 2.01 -2.97
C PRO A 138 3.87 3.46 -3.51
N PRO A 139 4.22 4.45 -2.65
CA PRO A 139 4.37 5.84 -3.07
C PRO A 139 5.32 5.98 -4.26
N ALA A 140 5.04 6.96 -5.13
CA ALA A 140 5.81 7.20 -6.35
C ALA A 140 6.25 8.65 -6.50
N ILE A 141 7.44 8.87 -7.08
CA ILE A 141 7.82 10.13 -7.70
C ILE A 141 8.15 9.90 -9.17
N LEU A 142 7.63 10.80 -10.03
CA LEU A 142 7.81 10.72 -11.48
C LEU A 142 8.50 11.98 -11.99
N PHE A 143 9.46 11.79 -12.90
CA PHE A 143 10.16 12.87 -13.58
C PHE A 143 10.06 12.68 -15.10
N MET A 144 9.61 13.71 -15.82
CA MET A 144 9.36 13.67 -17.26
C MET A 144 9.69 15.00 -17.91
N ALA A 145 9.85 15.00 -19.23
CA ALA A 145 9.92 16.21 -20.04
C ALA A 145 8.70 16.29 -20.97
N ASP A 146 8.13 17.49 -21.14
CA ASP A 146 6.90 17.68 -21.93
C ASP A 146 7.13 17.41 -23.42
N ASP A 147 8.36 17.60 -23.88
CA ASP A 147 8.82 17.37 -25.26
C ASP A 147 9.30 15.93 -25.55
N ASP A 148 9.00 14.95 -24.65
CA ASP A 148 9.36 13.54 -24.86
C ASP A 148 8.58 12.95 -26.07
N GLY A 149 9.26 12.86 -27.21
CA GLY A 149 8.71 12.27 -28.43
C GLY A 149 8.75 10.75 -28.49
N THR A 150 9.36 10.07 -27.51
CA THR A 150 9.52 8.62 -27.47
C THR A 150 8.45 7.94 -26.61
N VAL A 151 8.22 8.48 -25.42
CA VAL A 151 7.21 8.00 -24.47
C VAL A 151 6.24 9.14 -24.17
N PRO A 152 5.05 9.16 -24.79
CA PRO A 152 4.11 10.25 -24.62
C PRO A 152 3.72 10.46 -23.14
N VAL A 153 3.98 11.67 -22.63
CA VAL A 153 3.85 12.00 -21.21
C VAL A 153 2.43 11.81 -20.70
N LEU A 154 1.42 12.27 -21.47
CA LEU A 154 0.01 12.26 -21.05
C LEU A 154 -0.53 10.84 -20.86
N THR A 155 -0.18 9.93 -21.75
CA THR A 155 -0.71 8.56 -21.78
C THR A 155 0.12 7.55 -20.98
N ASN A 156 1.25 7.98 -20.45
CA ASN A 156 2.13 7.18 -19.59
C ASN A 156 2.25 7.81 -18.19
N GLY A 157 3.18 8.72 -17.97
CA GLY A 157 3.45 9.24 -16.63
C GLY A 157 2.26 9.98 -16.01
N VAL A 158 1.56 10.85 -16.76
CA VAL A 158 0.38 11.56 -16.25
C VAL A 158 -0.78 10.60 -15.97
N ALA A 159 -1.00 9.61 -16.84
CA ALA A 159 -2.01 8.58 -16.61
C ALA A 159 -1.72 7.78 -15.33
N TYR A 160 -0.46 7.39 -15.10
CA TYR A 160 -0.05 6.67 -13.90
C TYR A 160 -0.22 7.53 -12.63
N TYR A 161 0.27 8.76 -12.64
CA TYR A 161 0.08 9.70 -11.54
C TYR A 161 -1.41 9.90 -11.21
N THR A 162 -2.23 10.11 -12.24
CA THR A 162 -3.68 10.30 -12.07
C THR A 162 -4.31 9.06 -11.41
N SER A 163 -3.92 7.88 -11.85
CA SER A 163 -4.43 6.63 -11.30
C SER A 163 -3.97 6.42 -9.85
N LEU A 164 -2.69 6.69 -9.54
CA LEU A 164 -2.19 6.69 -8.17
C LEU A 164 -3.02 7.61 -7.27
N ARG A 165 -3.23 8.86 -7.68
CA ARG A 165 -3.97 9.84 -6.87
C ARG A 165 -5.46 9.52 -6.71
N ARG A 166 -6.11 9.00 -7.76
CA ARG A 166 -7.50 8.50 -7.67
C ARG A 166 -7.65 7.35 -6.69
N ASN A 167 -6.61 6.55 -6.53
CA ASN A 167 -6.57 5.45 -5.56
C ASN A 167 -5.95 5.85 -4.21
N CYS A 168 -5.75 7.15 -3.95
CA CYS A 168 -5.15 7.70 -2.74
C CYS A 168 -3.75 7.13 -2.41
N VAL A 169 -2.99 6.75 -3.42
CA VAL A 169 -1.57 6.44 -3.29
C VAL A 169 -0.78 7.74 -3.31
N ASN A 170 0.13 7.94 -2.34
CA ASN A 170 0.97 9.13 -2.28
C ASN A 170 1.85 9.20 -3.54
N ALA A 171 1.80 10.31 -4.27
CA ALA A 171 2.59 10.50 -5.47
C ALA A 171 2.99 11.96 -5.68
N ALA A 172 4.19 12.16 -6.22
CA ALA A 172 4.69 13.42 -6.73
C ALA A 172 5.01 13.28 -8.22
N MET A 173 4.87 14.36 -8.98
CA MET A 173 5.16 14.38 -10.42
C MET A 173 5.78 15.70 -10.81
N HIS A 174 6.85 15.65 -11.58
CA HIS A 174 7.52 16.79 -12.16
C HIS A 174 7.58 16.63 -13.68
N ILE A 175 7.06 17.61 -14.40
CA ILE A 175 7.13 17.69 -15.86
C ILE A 175 7.93 18.94 -16.18
N TYR A 176 9.09 18.76 -16.80
CA TYR A 176 9.95 19.86 -17.23
C TYR A 176 9.60 20.24 -18.67
N PRO A 177 9.74 21.54 -19.04
CA PRO A 177 9.27 22.01 -20.35
C PRO A 177 10.02 21.40 -21.52
N TYR A 178 11.26 20.98 -21.34
CA TYR A 178 12.08 20.30 -22.36
C TYR A 178 13.13 19.39 -21.73
N GLY A 179 13.70 18.49 -22.53
CA GLY A 179 14.69 17.49 -22.13
C GLY A 179 14.62 16.24 -22.98
N GLY A 180 13.52 16.04 -23.70
CA GLY A 180 13.29 14.88 -24.53
C GLY A 180 13.21 13.57 -23.71
N HIS A 181 13.74 12.49 -24.29
CA HIS A 181 13.78 11.17 -23.67
C HIS A 181 15.21 10.73 -23.38
N GLY A 182 15.44 10.02 -22.27
CA GLY A 182 16.74 9.41 -21.99
C GLY A 182 17.79 10.41 -21.53
N TRP A 183 17.48 11.30 -20.60
CA TRP A 183 18.40 12.32 -20.13
C TRP A 183 19.65 11.73 -19.51
N ARG A 184 20.77 12.29 -19.91
CA ARG A 184 21.99 12.12 -19.12
C ARG A 184 21.99 13.17 -18.00
N PRO A 185 22.27 12.79 -16.75
CA PRO A 185 22.24 13.73 -15.63
C PRO A 185 22.92 15.06 -15.91
N LYS A 186 24.14 15.03 -16.46
CA LYS A 186 24.96 16.22 -16.73
C LYS A 186 24.46 17.11 -17.87
N ASP A 187 23.63 16.58 -18.76
CA ASP A 187 23.13 17.27 -19.95
C ASP A 187 21.70 17.76 -19.76
N PHE A 188 21.04 17.42 -18.65
CA PHE A 188 19.68 17.82 -18.37
C PHE A 188 19.61 19.20 -17.70
N PRO A 189 19.00 20.20 -18.33
CA PRO A 189 19.03 21.58 -17.83
C PRO A 189 18.42 21.80 -16.45
N PHE A 190 17.51 20.91 -16.03
CA PHE A 190 16.80 20.97 -14.75
C PHE A 190 17.33 19.95 -13.73
N TYR A 191 18.56 19.48 -13.91
CA TYR A 191 19.13 18.40 -13.10
C TYR A 191 19.15 18.74 -11.61
N ASP A 192 19.61 19.93 -11.22
CA ASP A 192 19.70 20.34 -9.82
C ASP A 192 18.31 20.47 -9.17
N ASP A 193 17.33 21.04 -9.88
CA ASP A 193 15.94 21.13 -9.40
C ASP A 193 15.32 19.75 -9.22
N MET A 194 15.62 18.84 -10.14
CA MET A 194 15.18 17.44 -10.10
C MET A 194 15.76 16.73 -8.86
N LEU A 195 17.08 16.83 -8.63
CA LEU A 195 17.74 16.25 -7.46
C LEU A 195 17.22 16.84 -6.16
N GLN A 196 16.99 18.15 -6.12
CA GLN A 196 16.43 18.81 -4.95
C GLN A 196 15.01 18.28 -4.65
N SER A 197 14.19 18.14 -5.69
CA SER A 197 12.83 17.59 -5.58
C SER A 197 12.84 16.14 -5.10
N LEU A 198 13.73 15.31 -5.66
CA LEU A 198 13.92 13.92 -5.26
C LEU A 198 14.36 13.82 -3.80
N THR A 199 15.36 14.60 -3.38
CA THR A 199 15.83 14.64 -1.99
C THR A 199 14.72 15.03 -1.02
N LYS A 200 13.95 16.09 -1.35
CA LYS A 200 12.82 16.53 -0.51
C LYS A 200 11.73 15.45 -0.41
N TRP A 201 11.44 14.78 -1.52
CA TRP A 201 10.44 13.73 -1.54
C TRP A 201 10.88 12.52 -0.73
N LEU A 202 12.13 12.03 -0.89
CA LEU A 202 12.68 10.92 -0.11
C LEU A 202 12.63 11.21 1.40
N LYS A 203 13.00 12.44 1.81
CA LYS A 203 12.92 12.86 3.22
C LYS A 203 11.49 13.00 3.76
N ALA A 204 10.50 13.17 2.88
CA ALA A 204 9.10 13.25 3.25
C ALA A 204 8.39 11.89 3.31
N LEU A 205 9.03 10.83 2.82
CA LEU A 205 8.52 9.46 3.01
C LEU A 205 8.58 9.09 4.48
N PRO A 206 7.60 8.28 4.97
CA PRO A 206 7.72 7.70 6.30
C PRO A 206 9.03 6.91 6.38
N SER A 207 9.92 7.31 7.26
CA SER A 207 11.12 6.54 7.57
C SER A 207 10.87 5.71 8.82
N HIS A 208 11.30 4.45 8.80
CA HIS A 208 11.16 3.54 9.92
C HIS A 208 12.55 3.14 10.42
N LYS A 209 12.70 3.00 11.74
CA LYS A 209 13.91 2.39 12.30
C LYS A 209 13.98 0.93 11.82
N GLN A 210 15.19 0.38 11.72
CA GLN A 210 15.38 -1.01 11.30
C GLN A 210 14.65 -2.01 12.20
N ASP A 211 14.57 -1.70 13.50
CA ASP A 211 13.88 -2.47 14.54
C ASP A 211 12.45 -1.96 14.83
N ALA A 212 11.88 -1.15 13.96
CA ALA A 212 10.55 -0.58 14.16
C ALA A 212 9.50 -1.66 14.44
N VAL A 213 8.64 -1.40 15.43
CA VAL A 213 7.52 -2.27 15.79
C VAL A 213 6.49 -2.26 14.67
N ARG A 214 6.28 -3.39 14.01
CA ARG A 214 5.31 -3.52 12.92
C ARG A 214 3.89 -3.62 13.46
N VAL A 215 3.02 -2.71 13.03
CA VAL A 215 1.62 -2.64 13.45
C VAL A 215 0.70 -2.87 12.26
N ALA A 216 -0.07 -3.95 12.28
CA ALA A 216 -1.08 -4.23 11.26
C ALA A 216 -2.45 -3.72 11.70
N CYS A 217 -3.06 -2.83 10.91
CA CYS A 217 -4.44 -2.37 11.09
C CYS A 217 -5.35 -3.19 10.18
N ILE A 218 -5.92 -4.27 10.71
CA ILE A 218 -6.82 -5.21 10.01
C ILE A 218 -8.25 -4.69 10.13
N GLY A 219 -9.02 -4.67 9.03
CA GLY A 219 -10.42 -4.25 9.12
C GLY A 219 -11.14 -4.05 7.79
N ASN A 220 -12.30 -3.41 7.89
CA ASN A 220 -13.20 -3.12 6.78
C ASN A 220 -12.97 -1.72 6.17
N SER A 221 -14.01 -1.16 5.55
CA SER A 221 -14.01 0.19 4.94
C SER A 221 -13.60 1.31 5.90
N ILE A 222 -13.86 1.19 7.20
CA ILE A 222 -13.48 2.19 8.20
C ILE A 222 -11.96 2.19 8.38
N THR A 223 -11.33 1.03 8.45
CA THR A 223 -9.86 0.90 8.50
C THR A 223 -9.23 1.31 7.17
N TYR A 224 -9.85 0.94 6.05
CA TYR A 224 -9.46 1.40 4.72
C TYR A 224 -9.44 2.92 4.59
N GLY A 225 -10.41 3.62 5.23
CA GLY A 225 -10.59 5.08 5.18
C GLY A 225 -11.57 5.52 4.11
N SER A 226 -12.65 4.74 3.86
CA SER A 226 -13.72 5.13 2.94
C SER A 226 -14.35 6.45 3.36
N GLY A 227 -14.63 7.30 2.37
CA GLY A 227 -15.19 8.65 2.61
C GLY A 227 -14.14 9.71 2.98
N ILE A 228 -12.84 9.37 3.02
CA ILE A 228 -11.76 10.31 3.27
C ILE A 228 -10.94 10.49 1.98
N ASP A 229 -11.00 11.68 1.37
CA ASP A 229 -10.34 11.97 0.09
C ASP A 229 -8.81 11.78 0.14
N LYS A 230 -8.20 12.09 1.26
CA LYS A 230 -6.76 11.97 1.49
C LYS A 230 -6.47 10.88 2.54
N ARG A 231 -7.04 9.69 2.36
CA ARG A 231 -6.92 8.59 3.34
C ARG A 231 -5.47 8.13 3.53
N ASP A 232 -4.61 8.30 2.52
CA ASP A 232 -3.16 8.09 2.59
C ASP A 232 -2.47 8.95 3.67
N LYS A 233 -3.11 10.04 4.10
CA LYS A 233 -2.62 10.96 5.15
C LYS A 233 -3.57 11.09 6.34
N GLN A 234 -4.87 10.98 6.09
CA GLN A 234 -5.94 11.31 7.04
C GLN A 234 -6.77 10.10 7.48
N GLY A 235 -6.55 8.92 6.91
CA GLY A 235 -7.10 7.66 7.40
C GLY A 235 -6.50 7.29 8.76
N TYR A 236 -7.23 6.49 9.57
CA TYR A 236 -6.80 6.19 10.93
C TYR A 236 -5.41 5.52 10.99
N PRO A 237 -5.03 4.55 10.12
CA PRO A 237 -3.70 3.97 10.17
C PRO A 237 -2.58 4.97 9.84
N ALA A 238 -2.82 5.89 8.90
CA ALA A 238 -1.84 6.93 8.55
C ALA A 238 -1.66 7.95 9.69
N GLN A 239 -2.75 8.36 10.34
CA GLN A 239 -2.67 9.24 11.51
C GLN A 239 -2.01 8.53 12.70
N LEU A 240 -2.28 7.23 12.90
CA LEU A 240 -1.62 6.42 13.92
C LEU A 240 -0.10 6.33 13.67
N GLN A 241 0.34 6.11 12.42
CA GLN A 241 1.75 6.15 12.05
C GLN A 241 2.41 7.48 12.47
N ASN A 242 1.77 8.59 12.11
CA ASN A 242 2.31 9.92 12.45
C ASN A 242 2.41 10.14 13.97
N MET A 243 1.47 9.61 14.74
CA MET A 243 1.44 9.74 16.21
C MET A 243 2.43 8.85 16.93
N LEU A 244 2.77 7.69 16.36
CA LEU A 244 3.71 6.72 16.93
C LEU A 244 5.17 7.00 16.50
N GLY A 245 5.37 7.68 15.37
CA GLY A 245 6.68 8.05 14.84
C GLY A 245 7.47 6.87 14.25
N SER A 246 8.77 7.10 13.97
CA SER A 246 9.64 6.16 13.24
C SER A 246 9.98 4.86 13.96
N GLY A 247 9.74 4.79 15.28
CA GLY A 247 9.88 3.54 16.05
C GLY A 247 8.79 2.50 15.76
N TYR A 248 7.78 2.87 14.94
CA TYR A 248 6.68 2.00 14.54
C TYR A 248 6.52 2.02 13.03
N HIS A 249 6.15 0.89 12.45
CA HIS A 249 5.77 0.74 11.06
C HIS A 249 4.31 0.31 10.97
N VAL A 250 3.40 1.27 10.83
CA VAL A 250 1.96 1.02 10.78
C VAL A 250 1.52 0.80 9.32
N ARG A 251 0.85 -0.32 9.06
CA ARG A 251 0.29 -0.60 7.73
C ARG A 251 -1.22 -0.80 7.78
N ASN A 252 -1.86 -0.26 6.74
CA ASN A 252 -3.29 -0.37 6.55
C ASN A 252 -3.64 -1.64 5.79
N PHE A 253 -4.27 -2.60 6.45
CA PHE A 253 -4.83 -3.82 5.86
C PHE A 253 -6.36 -3.78 5.85
N GLY A 254 -6.96 -2.60 5.81
CA GLY A 254 -8.40 -2.42 5.65
C GLY A 254 -8.86 -2.68 4.22
N LEU A 255 -10.04 -3.29 4.06
CA LEU A 255 -10.66 -3.53 2.77
C LEU A 255 -12.18 -3.32 2.86
N GLY A 256 -12.74 -2.51 1.93
CA GLY A 256 -14.15 -2.12 1.97
C GLY A 256 -15.13 -3.31 1.97
N ALA A 257 -16.24 -3.18 2.68
CA ALA A 257 -17.34 -4.14 2.79
C ALA A 257 -17.03 -5.49 3.49
N ARG A 258 -15.82 -5.72 3.97
CA ARG A 258 -15.39 -7.04 4.49
C ARG A 258 -15.98 -7.36 5.85
N THR A 259 -16.25 -8.66 6.05
CA THR A 259 -16.82 -9.28 7.25
C THR A 259 -15.77 -10.12 7.98
N MET A 260 -15.91 -10.27 9.30
CA MET A 260 -15.27 -11.32 10.08
C MET A 260 -15.83 -12.67 9.67
N LEU A 261 -17.15 -12.71 9.44
CA LEU A 261 -17.91 -13.91 9.10
C LEU A 261 -17.40 -14.54 7.79
N SER A 262 -17.01 -15.80 7.85
CA SER A 262 -16.67 -16.63 6.69
C SER A 262 -17.88 -16.93 5.79
N THR A 263 -19.08 -16.80 6.35
CA THR A 263 -20.36 -16.95 5.65
C THR A 263 -20.97 -15.63 5.22
N GLY A 264 -20.31 -14.49 5.48
CA GLY A 264 -20.77 -13.16 5.08
C GLY A 264 -20.63 -12.91 3.59
N ASP A 265 -21.14 -11.76 3.14
CA ASP A 265 -21.12 -11.36 1.73
C ASP A 265 -19.68 -11.18 1.19
N HIS A 266 -18.72 -10.79 2.03
CA HIS A 266 -17.33 -10.56 1.65
C HIS A 266 -16.36 -10.97 2.78
N PRO A 267 -16.06 -12.27 2.97
CA PRO A 267 -15.21 -12.74 4.05
C PRO A 267 -13.77 -12.20 3.96
N TYR A 268 -13.29 -11.50 5.00
CA TYR A 268 -11.97 -10.90 5.02
C TYR A 268 -10.82 -11.93 4.90
N MET A 269 -10.95 -13.07 5.56
CA MET A 269 -9.91 -14.10 5.54
C MET A 269 -9.70 -14.76 4.16
N ASN A 270 -10.61 -14.55 3.21
CA ASN A 270 -10.47 -15.01 1.82
C ASN A 270 -9.74 -14.00 0.93
N GLU A 271 -9.40 -12.83 1.46
CA GLU A 271 -8.83 -11.74 0.68
C GLU A 271 -7.30 -11.74 0.68
N TYR A 272 -6.72 -11.23 -0.40
CA TYR A 272 -5.28 -11.02 -0.51
C TYR A 272 -4.71 -10.16 0.63
N MET A 273 -5.51 -9.24 1.20
CA MET A 273 -5.12 -8.41 2.34
C MET A 273 -4.80 -9.22 3.58
N TRP A 274 -5.50 -10.35 3.79
CA TRP A 274 -5.20 -11.25 4.89
C TRP A 274 -3.87 -11.96 4.69
N LYS A 275 -3.59 -12.40 3.45
CA LYS A 275 -2.27 -12.96 3.10
C LYS A 275 -1.17 -11.93 3.32
N ASP A 276 -1.30 -10.72 2.76
CA ASP A 276 -0.32 -9.64 2.88
C ASP A 276 -0.08 -9.23 4.35
N CYS A 277 -1.13 -9.25 5.19
CA CYS A 277 -1.00 -8.98 6.61
C CYS A 277 -0.15 -10.06 7.32
N LYS A 278 -0.35 -11.32 6.99
CA LYS A 278 0.46 -12.42 7.54
C LYS A 278 1.92 -12.35 7.06
N ASP A 279 2.13 -12.06 5.78
CA ASP A 279 3.47 -11.88 5.19
C ASP A 279 4.21 -10.66 5.80
N PHE A 280 3.48 -9.61 6.17
CA PHE A 280 4.04 -8.48 6.94
C PHE A 280 4.55 -8.92 8.32
N ASN A 281 4.09 -10.04 8.85
CA ASN A 281 4.52 -10.61 10.12
C ASN A 281 4.53 -9.57 11.26
N PRO A 282 3.37 -8.97 11.61
CA PRO A 282 3.28 -7.84 12.54
C PRO A 282 3.72 -8.20 13.95
N ASN A 283 4.25 -7.24 14.70
CA ASN A 283 4.47 -7.36 16.14
C ASN A 283 3.22 -6.98 16.95
N ILE A 284 2.36 -6.14 16.36
CA ILE A 284 1.05 -5.76 16.91
C ILE A 284 0.01 -5.92 15.80
N ALA A 285 -1.07 -6.63 16.07
CA ALA A 285 -2.20 -6.81 15.16
C ALA A 285 -3.48 -6.23 15.77
N ILE A 286 -4.07 -5.23 15.11
CA ILE A 286 -5.35 -4.63 15.52
C ILE A 286 -6.45 -5.18 14.62
N ILE A 287 -7.36 -5.96 15.16
CA ILE A 287 -8.51 -6.52 14.44
C ILE A 287 -9.72 -5.62 14.67
N LYS A 288 -10.26 -5.02 13.60
CA LYS A 288 -11.45 -4.15 13.64
C LYS A 288 -12.45 -4.52 12.55
N LEU A 289 -13.15 -5.63 12.74
CA LEU A 289 -14.24 -6.15 11.92
C LEU A 289 -15.51 -6.25 12.77
N GLY A 290 -16.67 -6.43 12.13
CA GLY A 290 -17.98 -6.52 12.81
C GLY A 290 -19.04 -5.58 12.23
N THR A 291 -18.66 -4.41 11.69
CA THR A 291 -19.63 -3.46 11.11
C THR A 291 -20.47 -4.08 9.99
N ASN A 292 -19.84 -4.74 9.02
CA ASN A 292 -20.56 -5.39 7.91
C ASN A 292 -21.21 -6.72 8.32
N ASP A 293 -20.70 -7.33 9.37
CA ASP A 293 -21.25 -8.54 9.98
C ASP A 293 -22.65 -8.30 10.54
N SER A 294 -22.91 -7.10 11.07
CA SER A 294 -24.21 -6.72 11.64
C SER A 294 -25.36 -6.63 10.62
N LYS A 295 -25.04 -6.67 9.31
CA LYS A 295 -26.06 -6.68 8.25
C LYS A 295 -27.04 -7.83 8.41
N THR A 296 -28.30 -7.58 8.08
CA THR A 296 -29.38 -8.58 8.21
C THR A 296 -29.05 -9.89 7.49
N ALA A 297 -28.46 -9.81 6.31
CA ALA A 297 -28.13 -11.01 5.51
C ALA A 297 -26.88 -11.77 6.00
N ASN A 298 -26.03 -11.12 6.81
CA ASN A 298 -24.75 -11.69 7.22
C ASN A 298 -24.79 -12.28 8.62
N TRP A 299 -25.54 -11.65 9.56
CA TRP A 299 -25.36 -11.88 10.98
C TRP A 299 -25.62 -13.33 11.43
N ASN A 300 -24.61 -13.91 12.03
CA ASN A 300 -24.66 -15.20 12.73
C ASN A 300 -23.67 -15.15 13.90
N ALA A 301 -24.19 -15.05 15.12
CA ALA A 301 -23.39 -14.88 16.33
C ALA A 301 -22.40 -16.04 16.60
N ALA A 302 -22.85 -17.28 16.42
CA ALA A 302 -22.01 -18.46 16.68
C ALA A 302 -20.86 -18.58 15.66
N GLN A 303 -21.15 -18.28 14.39
CA GLN A 303 -20.12 -18.30 13.35
C GLN A 303 -19.14 -17.12 13.52
N TYR A 304 -19.63 -15.93 13.92
CA TYR A 304 -18.79 -14.76 14.18
C TYR A 304 -17.75 -15.04 15.28
N GLU A 305 -18.18 -15.66 16.39
CA GLU A 305 -17.28 -16.05 17.48
C GLU A 305 -16.24 -17.08 17.03
N LYS A 306 -16.65 -18.08 16.22
CA LYS A 306 -15.76 -19.10 15.66
C LYS A 306 -14.73 -18.51 14.71
N ASP A 307 -15.14 -17.66 13.78
CA ASP A 307 -14.26 -17.05 12.78
C ASP A 307 -13.26 -16.08 13.42
N MET A 308 -13.70 -15.34 14.45
CA MET A 308 -12.81 -14.49 15.24
C MET A 308 -11.74 -15.32 15.95
N GLN A 309 -12.11 -16.46 16.54
CA GLN A 309 -11.15 -17.37 17.17
C GLN A 309 -10.15 -17.90 16.13
N GLN A 310 -10.61 -18.29 14.94
CA GLN A 310 -9.73 -18.74 13.86
C GLN A 310 -8.73 -17.66 13.46
N MET A 311 -9.16 -16.41 13.26
CA MET A 311 -8.28 -15.28 12.92
C MET A 311 -7.22 -15.05 14.00
N ILE A 312 -7.59 -15.13 15.27
CA ILE A 312 -6.68 -15.03 16.41
C ILE A 312 -5.65 -16.16 16.39
N ASP A 313 -6.08 -17.40 16.15
CA ASP A 313 -5.20 -18.56 16.14
C ASP A 313 -4.20 -18.50 14.99
N GLU A 314 -4.63 -18.06 13.79
CA GLU A 314 -3.73 -17.82 12.66
C GLU A 314 -2.70 -16.73 12.97
N LEU A 315 -3.06 -15.62 13.64
CA LEU A 315 -2.13 -14.58 14.05
C LEU A 315 -1.15 -15.08 15.12
N LYS A 316 -1.61 -15.85 16.10
CA LYS A 316 -0.74 -16.43 17.13
C LYS A 316 0.31 -17.39 16.56
N ALA A 317 0.01 -18.03 15.43
CA ALA A 317 0.92 -18.93 14.73
C ALA A 317 2.02 -18.22 13.93
N LEU A 318 1.96 -16.90 13.77
CA LEU A 318 2.99 -16.15 13.05
C LEU A 318 4.33 -16.17 13.79
N PRO A 319 5.47 -16.16 13.09
CA PRO A 319 6.80 -16.14 13.71
C PRO A 319 7.03 -14.97 14.67
N SER A 320 6.37 -13.83 14.44
CA SER A 320 6.45 -12.65 15.31
C SER A 320 5.70 -12.80 16.64
N HIS A 321 4.79 -13.79 16.77
CA HIS A 321 3.90 -13.95 17.93
C HIS A 321 3.28 -12.61 18.36
N PRO A 322 2.44 -11.96 17.52
CA PRO A 322 2.03 -10.57 17.71
C PRO A 322 1.21 -10.38 19.01
N ARG A 323 1.36 -9.19 19.63
CA ARG A 323 0.37 -8.66 20.55
C ARG A 323 -0.92 -8.38 19.74
N ILE A 324 -1.98 -9.13 20.04
CA ILE A 324 -3.26 -9.01 19.33
C ILE A 324 -4.18 -8.11 20.13
N LEU A 325 -4.73 -7.09 19.48
CA LEU A 325 -5.70 -6.14 20.01
C LEU A 325 -7.01 -6.29 19.22
N ILE A 326 -8.14 -6.42 19.90
CA ILE A 326 -9.45 -6.51 19.25
C ILE A 326 -10.18 -5.20 19.45
N GLY A 327 -10.55 -4.54 18.35
CA GLY A 327 -11.30 -3.27 18.38
C GLY A 327 -12.79 -3.47 18.28
N TYR A 328 -13.58 -2.79 19.14
CA TYR A 328 -15.00 -2.68 18.91
C TYR A 328 -15.27 -1.97 17.57
N PRO A 329 -16.33 -2.34 16.83
CA PRO A 329 -16.77 -1.55 15.70
C PRO A 329 -17.08 -0.11 16.12
N ALA A 330 -16.75 0.86 15.28
CA ALA A 330 -17.15 2.24 15.51
C ALA A 330 -18.69 2.37 15.45
N LYS A 331 -19.25 3.40 16.08
CA LYS A 331 -20.68 3.70 16.11
C LYS A 331 -21.26 3.75 14.69
N ALA A 332 -22.38 3.07 14.48
CA ALA A 332 -23.23 3.26 13.30
C ALA A 332 -24.39 4.20 13.69
N TRP A 333 -24.34 5.45 13.23
CA TRP A 333 -25.34 6.46 13.60
C TRP A 333 -26.66 6.32 12.86
N LYS A 334 -26.66 5.56 11.77
CA LYS A 334 -27.84 5.34 10.94
C LYS A 334 -27.81 3.93 10.40
N GLU A 335 -28.96 3.31 10.29
CA GLU A 335 -29.08 2.08 9.51
C GLU A 335 -28.88 2.41 8.02
N GLN A 336 -27.76 1.97 7.48
CA GLN A 336 -27.38 2.14 6.09
C GLN A 336 -26.85 0.80 5.59
N TRP A 337 -27.24 0.38 4.40
CA TRP A 337 -26.87 -0.92 3.83
C TRP A 337 -27.22 -2.10 4.75
N THR A 338 -28.29 -1.99 5.53
CA THR A 338 -28.74 -2.96 6.54
C THR A 338 -27.73 -3.22 7.68
N ILE A 339 -26.75 -2.30 7.89
CA ILE A 339 -25.86 -2.29 9.07
C ILE A 339 -26.69 -1.89 10.28
N ARG A 340 -26.66 -2.69 11.36
CA ARG A 340 -27.52 -2.56 12.53
C ARG A 340 -26.72 -2.26 13.78
N GLU A 341 -26.91 -1.07 14.32
CA GLU A 341 -26.25 -0.63 15.55
C GLU A 341 -26.64 -1.48 16.76
N GLU A 342 -27.89 -1.88 16.86
CA GLU A 342 -28.39 -2.72 17.95
C GLU A 342 -27.70 -4.11 17.97
N VAL A 343 -27.31 -4.66 16.81
CA VAL A 343 -26.54 -5.89 16.72
C VAL A 343 -25.07 -5.65 17.11
N ILE A 344 -24.51 -4.48 16.72
CA ILE A 344 -23.16 -4.12 17.13
C ILE A 344 -23.05 -4.06 18.65
N THR A 345 -23.94 -3.30 19.30
CA THR A 345 -23.89 -3.07 20.74
C THR A 345 -24.41 -4.26 21.56
N GLY A 346 -25.50 -4.90 21.10
CA GLY A 346 -26.16 -5.96 21.84
C GLY A 346 -25.56 -7.35 21.70
N GLU A 347 -24.85 -7.61 20.59
CA GLU A 347 -24.35 -8.96 20.29
C GLU A 347 -22.86 -8.97 19.95
N ILE A 348 -22.37 -8.14 19.01
CA ILE A 348 -20.98 -8.19 18.54
C ILE A 348 -20.00 -7.78 19.65
N ILE A 349 -20.21 -6.64 20.32
CA ILE A 349 -19.36 -6.19 21.42
C ILE A 349 -19.29 -7.22 22.55
N PRO A 350 -20.41 -7.77 23.05
CA PRO A 350 -20.37 -8.85 24.03
C PRO A 350 -19.61 -10.11 23.58
N ILE A 351 -19.66 -10.46 22.30
CA ILE A 351 -18.86 -11.59 21.77
C ILE A 351 -17.36 -11.23 21.78
N ILE A 352 -17.01 -10.02 21.35
CA ILE A 352 -15.61 -9.55 21.40
C ILE A 352 -15.08 -9.65 22.83
N ASP A 353 -15.84 -9.22 23.84
CA ASP A 353 -15.44 -9.30 25.26
C ASP A 353 -15.17 -10.73 25.70
N ARG A 354 -16.08 -11.65 25.36
CA ARG A 354 -15.91 -13.07 25.70
C ARG A 354 -14.65 -13.67 25.06
N VAL A 355 -14.47 -13.40 23.77
CA VAL A 355 -13.33 -13.93 23.00
C VAL A 355 -12.01 -13.30 23.51
N ALA A 356 -11.99 -12.00 23.76
CA ALA A 356 -10.82 -11.32 24.31
C ALA A 356 -10.46 -11.89 25.69
N LYS A 357 -11.44 -12.03 26.59
CA LYS A 357 -11.22 -12.63 27.92
C LYS A 357 -10.72 -14.07 27.86
N LYS A 358 -11.32 -14.91 27.02
CA LYS A 358 -10.91 -16.30 26.79
C LYS A 358 -9.45 -16.41 26.33
N ASN A 359 -9.05 -15.50 25.43
CA ASN A 359 -7.73 -15.48 24.81
C ASN A 359 -6.69 -14.63 25.56
N LYS A 360 -7.09 -13.93 26.65
CA LYS A 360 -6.27 -12.96 27.41
C LYS A 360 -5.75 -11.83 26.50
N LEU A 361 -6.61 -11.31 25.65
CA LEU A 361 -6.31 -10.22 24.72
C LEU A 361 -6.84 -8.90 25.25
N GLU A 362 -6.22 -7.82 24.83
CA GLU A 362 -6.66 -6.46 25.13
C GLU A 362 -7.70 -6.00 24.10
N VAL A 363 -8.61 -5.14 24.55
CA VAL A 363 -9.66 -4.55 23.72
C VAL A 363 -9.38 -3.07 23.50
N ILE A 364 -9.63 -2.59 22.29
CA ILE A 364 -9.65 -1.16 21.96
C ILE A 364 -11.11 -0.74 21.80
N ASP A 365 -11.58 0.11 22.69
CA ASP A 365 -12.92 0.68 22.58
C ASP A 365 -12.95 1.80 21.54
N PHE A 366 -13.15 1.45 20.28
CA PHE A 366 -13.41 2.43 19.22
C PHE A 366 -14.85 2.92 19.18
N HIS A 367 -15.77 2.23 19.87
CA HIS A 367 -17.20 2.55 19.83
C HIS A 367 -17.55 3.79 20.64
N THR A 368 -17.18 3.83 21.91
CA THR A 368 -17.52 4.92 22.82
C THR A 368 -17.01 6.29 22.35
N PRO A 369 -15.73 6.46 21.97
CA PRO A 369 -15.25 7.75 21.48
C PRO A 369 -15.93 8.21 20.19
N THR A 370 -16.27 7.29 19.29
CA THR A 370 -16.97 7.62 18.04
C THR A 370 -18.46 7.85 18.22
N SER A 371 -19.01 7.51 19.38
CA SER A 371 -20.40 7.81 19.78
C SER A 371 -20.56 9.23 20.31
N SER A 372 -19.50 10.01 20.48
CA SER A 372 -19.55 11.34 21.07
C SER A 372 -20.20 12.39 20.17
N SER A 373 -20.07 12.27 18.85
CA SER A 373 -20.66 13.21 17.89
C SER A 373 -20.79 12.60 16.48
N ALA A 374 -21.96 12.84 15.87
CA ALA A 374 -22.19 12.51 14.46
C ALA A 374 -21.34 13.36 13.50
N GLU A 375 -20.80 14.49 13.93
CA GLU A 375 -19.86 15.32 13.13
C GLU A 375 -18.53 14.63 12.83
N LEU A 376 -18.23 13.52 13.51
CA LEU A 376 -17.08 12.68 13.25
C LEU A 376 -17.24 11.80 11.98
N TYR A 377 -18.39 11.87 11.32
CA TYR A 377 -18.77 10.99 10.23
C TYR A 377 -18.97 11.75 8.92
N VAL A 378 -18.89 11.04 7.80
CA VAL A 378 -19.36 11.52 6.51
C VAL A 378 -20.89 11.37 6.42
N SER A 379 -21.49 11.84 5.33
CA SER A 379 -22.96 11.91 5.17
C SER A 379 -23.70 10.56 5.28
N ASP A 380 -23.01 9.44 5.08
CA ASP A 380 -23.60 8.10 5.23
C ASP A 380 -23.79 7.66 6.68
N MET A 381 -23.18 8.36 7.64
CA MET A 381 -23.29 8.09 9.08
C MET A 381 -22.76 6.70 9.53
N ILE A 382 -21.97 6.05 8.68
CA ILE A 382 -21.27 4.77 8.96
C ILE A 382 -19.76 4.97 8.95
N HIS A 383 -19.24 5.78 8.00
CA HIS A 383 -17.83 5.98 7.85
C HIS A 383 -17.34 7.23 8.56
N PRO A 384 -16.39 7.12 9.50
CA PRO A 384 -15.74 8.28 10.09
C PRO A 384 -15.04 9.14 9.04
N ASN A 385 -15.18 10.46 9.14
CA ASN A 385 -14.38 11.40 8.37
C ASN A 385 -12.95 11.54 8.94
N ALA A 386 -12.16 12.49 8.44
CA ALA A 386 -10.77 12.68 8.89
C ALA A 386 -10.67 12.98 10.41
N LYS A 387 -11.66 13.68 11.01
CA LYS A 387 -11.70 13.92 12.46
C LYS A 387 -12.02 12.64 13.22
N GLY A 388 -13.00 11.87 12.76
CA GLY A 388 -13.35 10.57 13.34
C GLY A 388 -12.18 9.55 13.22
N ALA A 389 -11.50 9.55 12.07
CA ALA A 389 -10.29 8.74 11.88
C ALA A 389 -9.15 9.12 12.86
N LYS A 390 -9.05 10.42 13.22
CA LYS A 390 -8.12 10.90 14.24
C LYS A 390 -8.48 10.34 15.62
N VAL A 391 -9.75 10.36 15.99
CA VAL A 391 -10.23 9.76 17.24
C VAL A 391 -9.86 8.27 17.32
N LEU A 392 -10.09 7.51 16.23
CA LEU A 392 -9.68 6.10 16.16
C LEU A 392 -8.16 5.94 16.36
N ALA A 393 -7.35 6.79 15.74
CA ALA A 393 -5.89 6.75 15.86
C ALA A 393 -5.40 7.06 17.29
N GLU A 394 -5.99 8.07 17.94
CA GLU A 394 -5.70 8.45 19.32
C GLU A 394 -6.05 7.32 20.29
N THR A 395 -7.21 6.69 20.11
CA THR A 395 -7.66 5.55 20.91
C THR A 395 -6.72 4.35 20.76
N ALA A 396 -6.35 4.01 19.51
CA ALA A 396 -5.41 2.91 19.25
C ALA A 396 -4.04 3.20 19.85
N LYS A 397 -3.53 4.42 19.70
CA LYS A 397 -2.25 4.86 20.27
C LYS A 397 -2.23 4.69 21.77
N ALA A 398 -3.30 5.10 22.47
CA ALA A 398 -3.37 4.99 23.94
C ALA A 398 -3.20 3.55 24.41
N VAL A 399 -3.91 2.59 23.78
CA VAL A 399 -3.80 1.17 24.14
C VAL A 399 -2.42 0.60 23.74
N ILE A 400 -1.87 0.95 22.58
CA ILE A 400 -0.54 0.49 22.15
C ILE A 400 0.53 0.91 23.18
N LEU A 401 0.47 2.14 23.65
CA LEU A 401 1.45 2.72 24.58
C LEU A 401 1.14 2.47 26.06
N GLY A 402 -0.02 1.88 26.40
CA GLY A 402 -0.45 1.64 27.78
C GLY A 402 -0.77 2.92 28.55
N LEU A 403 -1.38 3.93 27.88
CA LEU A 403 -1.74 5.27 28.40
C LEU A 403 -3.18 5.32 28.95
#